data_a241955a511707fe63be7ebb40cc1873
#
_entry.id   a241955a511707fe63be7ebb40cc1873
#
_cell.length_a   1.000
_cell.length_b   1.000
_cell.length_c   1.000
_cell.angle_alpha   90.00
_cell.angle_beta   90.00
_cell.angle_gamma   90.00
#
_symmetry.space_group_name_H-M   'P 1'
#
loop_
_entity.id
_entity.type
_entity.pdbx_description
1 polymer ?
#
loop_
_entity_poly.entity_id
_entity_poly.type
_entity_poly.pdbx_seq_one_letter_code
_entity_poly.pdbx_strand_id
1 'polypeptide(L)'
;MKVTLIQPRYSADFSEAEALFRWETEAMESLDGTSDLILLPESADIPALAKTEQEREEAFARFNGRLIAEAKKTAARCRAIVVFNARRPTSAGLRNTTFVLDREGNVAGTYDKEHLTPGESTYLDDGYTWQRGKTQTVTVDGLKLAFLTCYDFYFYEMAGILAKEEPDLIIGCSHQRSDTKTALEMMGSFFAYNVNAWVLRCSVSMGEDSPVGGCSLVAAPDGRILLDMESRTGVGSVDIDPHWKYRKPAGYGNPPSSHFLYTEKGRRPWKYRPAGPFVALPEDRMPYPRVCAHRGFNTVAPENSLPAFGAAVSSGAEEIEFDLWRTRDGEVVSIHDCDLDRVSDGHGKVWDKTLGELKALDFGSKFSDAYRGLRIPTFEEILREFAGRCVMNIHVKTYGDEYPVTDEYLGRIIGLIRAYDAERYMYFMCGDDRVLERLGELAPDLPRCVGAGSAPFEQAERAGRLGCEKIQLFEDRFTPDMIEKAHREGRRVTAFYADTPERARMYLSLGVDTILTNDYWRISRVVEDWKREKGI
;
A
#
# COMPACT_ATOMS: atom_id res chain seq x y z
N MET A 1 35.86 -4.32 -7.18
CA MET A 1 35.02 -3.32 -7.87
C MET A 1 35.01 -2.05 -7.07
N LYS A 2 35.49 -0.93 -7.66
CA LYS A 2 35.48 0.38 -6.99
C LYS A 2 34.16 1.10 -7.27
N VAL A 3 33.40 1.35 -6.22
CA VAL A 3 32.13 2.10 -6.26
C VAL A 3 32.41 3.54 -5.83
N THR A 4 31.83 4.48 -6.58
CA THR A 4 31.96 5.92 -6.31
C THR A 4 30.60 6.57 -6.22
N LEU A 5 30.33 7.28 -5.13
CA LEU A 5 29.10 8.02 -4.86
C LEU A 5 29.39 9.52 -4.97
N ILE A 6 28.55 10.27 -5.67
CA ILE A 6 28.63 11.72 -5.78
C ILE A 6 27.48 12.31 -4.97
N GLN A 7 27.79 12.94 -3.82
CA GLN A 7 26.81 13.58 -2.94
C GLN A 7 26.84 15.09 -3.11
N PRO A 8 26.01 15.68 -4.01
CA PRO A 8 25.93 17.13 -4.15
C PRO A 8 25.22 17.77 -2.96
N ARG A 9 25.48 19.08 -2.74
CA ARG A 9 24.64 19.90 -1.86
C ARG A 9 23.30 20.16 -2.53
N TYR A 10 22.23 20.23 -1.75
CA TYR A 10 20.91 20.62 -2.17
C TYR A 10 20.48 21.95 -1.55
N SER A 11 19.77 22.78 -2.30
CA SER A 11 19.25 24.07 -1.83
C SER A 11 17.73 24.17 -1.92
N ALA A 12 17.14 24.89 -0.97
CA ALA A 12 15.72 25.29 -1.02
C ALA A 12 15.47 26.52 -1.92
N ASP A 13 16.55 27.14 -2.43
CA ASP A 13 16.51 28.30 -3.31
C ASP A 13 16.80 27.86 -4.75
N PHE A 14 15.79 27.92 -5.62
CA PHE A 14 15.91 27.53 -7.03
C PHE A 14 16.91 28.40 -7.82
N SER A 15 17.20 29.62 -7.37
CA SER A 15 18.19 30.47 -8.01
C SER A 15 19.63 29.89 -7.97
N GLU A 16 19.92 29.00 -7.02
CA GLU A 16 21.21 28.29 -6.91
C GLU A 16 21.33 27.08 -7.88
N ALA A 17 20.25 26.67 -8.56
CA ALA A 17 20.17 25.45 -9.34
C ALA A 17 21.31 25.29 -10.38
N GLU A 18 21.68 26.36 -11.11
CA GLU A 18 22.75 26.30 -12.10
C GLU A 18 24.14 26.09 -11.45
N ALA A 19 24.38 26.70 -10.29
CA ALA A 19 25.63 26.53 -9.58
C ALA A 19 25.78 25.12 -9.01
N LEU A 20 24.69 24.55 -8.46
CA LEU A 20 24.65 23.19 -7.92
C LEU A 20 24.80 22.16 -9.04
N PHE A 21 24.10 22.33 -10.15
CA PHE A 21 24.22 21.46 -11.31
C PHE A 21 25.63 21.49 -11.90
N ARG A 22 26.26 22.66 -11.96
CA ARG A 22 27.64 22.81 -12.42
C ARG A 22 28.59 22.04 -11.50
N TRP A 23 28.45 22.17 -10.19
CA TRP A 23 29.25 21.43 -9.23
C TRP A 23 29.14 19.92 -9.45
N GLU A 24 27.93 19.40 -9.67
CA GLU A 24 27.71 17.98 -9.91
C GLU A 24 28.36 17.49 -11.21
N THR A 25 28.25 18.26 -12.29
CA THR A 25 28.91 17.94 -13.56
C THR A 25 30.42 18.04 -13.47
N GLU A 26 30.98 19.04 -12.79
CA GLU A 26 32.41 19.17 -12.52
C GLU A 26 32.93 18.00 -11.66
N ALA A 27 32.14 17.55 -10.67
CA ALA A 27 32.48 16.36 -9.89
C ALA A 27 32.57 15.10 -10.77
N MET A 28 31.63 14.89 -11.69
CA MET A 28 31.71 13.81 -12.68
C MET A 28 32.94 13.95 -13.59
N GLU A 29 33.21 15.15 -14.10
CA GLU A 29 34.35 15.43 -14.98
C GLU A 29 35.72 15.20 -14.28
N SER A 30 35.77 15.42 -12.97
CA SER A 30 37.01 15.26 -12.19
C SER A 30 37.43 13.81 -11.93
N LEU A 31 36.54 12.83 -12.19
CA LEU A 31 36.84 11.41 -11.94
C LEU A 31 37.96 10.90 -12.87
N ASP A 32 38.90 10.19 -12.31
CA ASP A 32 40.16 9.75 -12.95
C ASP A 32 40.09 8.43 -13.72
N GLY A 33 38.86 7.84 -13.83
CA GLY A 33 38.67 6.57 -14.50
C GLY A 33 39.05 5.33 -13.70
N THR A 34 39.30 5.47 -12.40
CA THR A 34 39.55 4.32 -11.50
C THR A 34 38.28 3.69 -10.96
N SER A 35 37.12 4.34 -11.13
CA SER A 35 35.81 3.84 -10.69
C SER A 35 35.25 2.82 -11.66
N ASP A 36 34.69 1.73 -11.14
CA ASP A 36 33.95 0.73 -11.93
C ASP A 36 32.46 1.06 -12.02
N LEU A 37 31.88 1.66 -10.95
CA LEU A 37 30.50 2.12 -10.89
C LEU A 37 30.45 3.50 -10.23
N ILE A 38 29.73 4.41 -10.87
CA ILE A 38 29.51 5.78 -10.40
C ILE A 38 28.00 5.95 -10.18
N LEU A 39 27.59 6.45 -9.02
CA LEU A 39 26.19 6.63 -8.66
C LEU A 39 25.90 8.08 -8.26
N LEU A 40 24.82 8.65 -8.83
CA LEU A 40 24.28 9.97 -8.54
C LEU A 40 22.96 9.85 -7.75
N PRO A 41 22.50 10.93 -7.08
CA PRO A 41 21.26 10.92 -6.32
C PRO A 41 20.01 10.89 -7.21
N GLU A 42 18.85 10.82 -6.55
CA GLU A 42 17.55 11.00 -7.19
C GLU A 42 17.36 12.44 -7.69
N SER A 43 16.65 12.58 -8.81
CA SER A 43 16.31 13.87 -9.42
C SER A 43 17.53 14.77 -9.65
N ALA A 44 18.64 14.18 -10.10
CA ALA A 44 19.86 14.92 -10.42
C ALA A 44 19.66 16.01 -11.51
N ASP A 45 18.55 15.91 -12.26
CA ASP A 45 18.08 16.97 -13.17
C ASP A 45 17.24 18.07 -12.50
N ILE A 46 17.10 18.03 -11.15
CA ILE A 46 16.47 19.09 -10.34
C ILE A 46 17.41 19.42 -9.17
N PRO A 47 18.51 20.13 -9.41
CA PRO A 47 19.60 20.32 -8.43
C PRO A 47 19.22 21.22 -7.24
N ALA A 48 18.06 21.92 -7.30
CA ALA A 48 17.49 22.70 -6.22
C ALA A 48 15.96 22.54 -6.19
N LEU A 49 15.31 22.93 -5.09
CA LEU A 49 13.88 22.78 -4.87
C LEU A 49 13.06 23.62 -5.89
N ALA A 50 12.43 22.94 -6.83
CA ALA A 50 11.45 23.54 -7.75
C ALA A 50 10.04 23.45 -7.12
N LYS A 51 9.52 24.57 -6.61
CA LYS A 51 8.24 24.66 -5.89
C LYS A 51 7.04 24.78 -6.83
N THR A 52 7.23 25.46 -7.96
CA THR A 52 6.18 25.72 -8.93
C THR A 52 6.30 24.83 -10.16
N GLU A 53 5.22 24.69 -10.91
CA GLU A 53 5.22 23.99 -12.20
C GLU A 53 6.22 24.62 -13.16
N GLN A 54 6.24 25.96 -13.24
CA GLN A 54 7.18 26.71 -14.07
C GLN A 54 8.65 26.40 -13.72
N GLU A 55 9.01 26.35 -12.42
CA GLU A 55 10.38 25.99 -11.99
C GLU A 55 10.71 24.54 -12.36
N ARG A 56 9.75 23.62 -12.28
CA ARG A 56 9.95 22.22 -12.69
C ARG A 56 10.18 22.08 -14.20
N GLU A 57 9.40 22.80 -15.00
CA GLU A 57 9.58 22.87 -16.46
C GLU A 57 10.92 23.51 -16.83
N GLU A 58 11.27 24.62 -16.18
CA GLU A 58 12.57 25.25 -16.36
C GLU A 58 13.72 24.32 -16.01
N ALA A 59 13.67 23.62 -14.87
CA ALA A 59 14.68 22.66 -14.48
C ALA A 59 14.83 21.55 -15.52
N PHE A 60 13.71 20.97 -15.97
CA PHE A 60 13.72 19.95 -17.00
C PHE A 60 14.36 20.45 -18.31
N ALA A 61 13.95 21.60 -18.79
CA ALA A 61 14.45 22.18 -20.04
C ALA A 61 15.96 22.51 -19.96
N ARG A 62 16.44 22.98 -18.80
CA ARG A 62 17.84 23.41 -18.60
C ARG A 62 18.80 22.27 -18.31
N PHE A 63 18.39 21.29 -17.50
CA PHE A 63 19.32 20.35 -16.88
C PHE A 63 19.21 18.92 -17.38
N ASN A 64 17.98 18.43 -17.70
CA ASN A 64 17.77 17.01 -18.01
C ASN A 64 18.65 16.50 -19.17
N GLY A 65 18.62 17.17 -20.32
CA GLY A 65 19.43 16.77 -21.48
C GLY A 65 20.94 16.92 -21.23
N ARG A 66 21.36 17.93 -20.47
CA ARG A 66 22.78 18.15 -20.10
C ARG A 66 23.29 17.07 -19.15
N LEU A 67 22.49 16.68 -18.15
CA LEU A 67 22.82 15.59 -17.23
C LEU A 67 23.01 14.27 -17.98
N ILE A 68 22.06 13.91 -18.84
CA ILE A 68 22.13 12.67 -19.63
C ILE A 68 23.39 12.65 -20.52
N ALA A 69 23.70 13.79 -21.15
CA ALA A 69 24.88 13.90 -22.01
C ALA A 69 26.18 13.76 -21.19
N GLU A 70 26.28 14.41 -20.03
CA GLU A 70 27.48 14.33 -19.19
C GLU A 70 27.63 12.94 -18.55
N ALA A 71 26.55 12.30 -18.11
CA ALA A 71 26.58 10.94 -17.60
C ALA A 71 27.09 9.94 -18.66
N LYS A 72 26.63 10.05 -19.92
CA LYS A 72 27.12 9.24 -21.03
C LYS A 72 28.60 9.47 -21.34
N LYS A 73 29.03 10.73 -21.36
CA LYS A 73 30.41 11.10 -21.56
C LYS A 73 31.30 10.56 -20.44
N THR A 74 30.87 10.68 -19.19
CA THR A 74 31.58 10.17 -18.02
C THR A 74 31.67 8.63 -18.04
N ALA A 75 30.61 7.92 -18.39
CA ALA A 75 30.63 6.46 -18.55
C ALA A 75 31.67 6.01 -19.57
N ALA A 76 31.66 6.59 -20.77
CA ALA A 76 32.61 6.27 -21.83
C ALA A 76 34.05 6.67 -21.47
N ARG A 77 34.28 7.87 -20.89
CA ARG A 77 35.57 8.38 -20.50
C ARG A 77 36.23 7.56 -19.38
N CYS A 78 35.45 7.25 -18.32
CA CYS A 78 35.93 6.47 -17.19
C CYS A 78 35.86 4.96 -17.43
N ARG A 79 35.20 4.50 -18.51
CA ARG A 79 34.86 3.09 -18.74
C ARG A 79 34.19 2.45 -17.54
N ALA A 80 33.22 3.17 -16.94
CA ALA A 80 32.50 2.82 -15.75
C ALA A 80 31.00 2.68 -16.03
N ILE A 81 30.32 1.82 -15.27
CA ILE A 81 28.87 1.85 -15.18
C ILE A 81 28.47 3.17 -14.50
N VAL A 82 27.58 3.95 -15.13
CA VAL A 82 27.06 5.18 -14.52
C VAL A 82 25.57 5.00 -14.26
N VAL A 83 25.15 5.23 -13.01
CA VAL A 83 23.74 5.18 -12.62
C VAL A 83 23.33 6.54 -12.09
N PHE A 84 22.25 7.06 -12.63
CA PHE A 84 21.68 8.35 -12.23
C PHE A 84 20.17 8.32 -12.34
N ASN A 85 19.51 9.22 -11.63
CA ASN A 85 18.06 9.35 -11.69
C ASN A 85 17.66 10.73 -12.24
N ALA A 86 16.72 10.72 -13.16
CA ALA A 86 16.19 11.91 -13.83
C ALA A 86 14.77 11.66 -14.35
N ARG A 87 14.10 12.71 -14.74
CA ARG A 87 12.77 12.60 -15.38
C ARG A 87 12.90 12.09 -16.81
N ARG A 88 12.07 11.11 -17.15
CA ARG A 88 12.00 10.50 -18.47
C ARG A 88 10.65 10.78 -19.13
N PRO A 89 10.61 11.42 -20.32
CA PRO A 89 9.37 11.59 -21.07
C PRO A 89 8.83 10.25 -21.59
N THR A 90 7.52 10.05 -21.47
CA THR A 90 6.77 8.94 -22.06
C THR A 90 5.52 9.47 -22.76
N SER A 91 4.78 8.59 -23.45
CA SER A 91 3.49 8.97 -24.05
C SER A 91 2.40 9.31 -23.00
N ALA A 92 2.58 8.87 -21.75
CA ALA A 92 1.64 9.11 -20.65
C ALA A 92 2.05 10.30 -19.75
N GLY A 93 3.26 10.84 -19.91
CA GLY A 93 3.79 11.94 -19.10
C GLY A 93 5.25 11.73 -18.70
N LEU A 94 5.71 12.51 -17.75
CA LEU A 94 7.07 12.38 -17.18
C LEU A 94 7.08 11.31 -16.10
N ARG A 95 8.15 10.49 -16.06
CA ARG A 95 8.40 9.51 -14.99
C ARG A 95 9.66 9.84 -14.22
N ASN A 96 9.70 9.48 -12.95
CA ASN A 96 10.89 9.45 -12.12
C ASN A 96 11.64 8.14 -12.46
N THR A 97 12.76 8.26 -13.20
CA THR A 97 13.45 7.12 -13.79
C THR A 97 14.91 7.07 -13.41
N THR A 98 15.39 5.94 -12.93
CA THR A 98 16.80 5.63 -12.76
C THR A 98 17.32 5.00 -14.06
N PHE A 99 18.38 5.56 -14.62
CA PHE A 99 19.07 5.11 -15.81
C PHE A 99 20.34 4.36 -15.43
N VAL A 100 20.60 3.25 -16.12
CA VAL A 100 21.87 2.52 -16.03
C VAL A 100 22.57 2.63 -17.36
N LEU A 101 23.75 3.19 -17.38
CA LEU A 101 24.63 3.26 -18.54
C LEU A 101 25.72 2.20 -18.43
N ASP A 102 26.02 1.54 -19.55
CA ASP A 102 27.18 0.67 -19.70
C ASP A 102 28.50 1.47 -19.78
N ARG A 103 29.62 0.77 -19.88
CA ARG A 103 30.97 1.38 -19.95
C ARG A 103 31.25 2.15 -21.23
N GLU A 104 30.41 2.00 -22.24
CA GLU A 104 30.44 2.74 -23.50
C GLU A 104 29.50 3.96 -23.50
N GLY A 105 28.69 4.14 -22.47
CA GLY A 105 27.73 5.23 -22.31
C GLY A 105 26.37 4.94 -22.98
N ASN A 106 26.08 3.69 -23.35
CA ASN A 106 24.76 3.31 -23.83
C ASN A 106 23.84 3.00 -22.66
N VAL A 107 22.52 3.18 -22.86
CA VAL A 107 21.52 2.81 -21.85
C VAL A 107 21.37 1.29 -21.83
N ALA A 108 21.90 0.66 -20.78
CA ALA A 108 21.74 -0.78 -20.51
C ALA A 108 20.35 -1.12 -19.99
N GLY A 109 19.70 -0.19 -19.28
CA GLY A 109 18.35 -0.36 -18.78
C GLY A 109 17.88 0.83 -17.97
N THR A 110 16.61 0.76 -17.56
CA THR A 110 15.97 1.80 -16.73
C THR A 110 15.11 1.16 -15.66
N TYR A 111 14.89 1.91 -14.57
CA TYR A 111 13.93 1.60 -13.52
C TYR A 111 13.04 2.81 -13.28
N ASP A 112 11.72 2.65 -13.39
CA ASP A 112 10.76 3.68 -13.03
C ASP A 112 10.36 3.47 -11.56
N LYS A 113 10.42 4.53 -10.75
CA LYS A 113 10.20 4.51 -9.30
C LYS A 113 8.84 3.89 -8.95
N GLU A 114 8.83 2.84 -8.12
CA GLU A 114 7.61 2.10 -7.78
C GLU A 114 6.64 2.91 -6.89
N HIS A 115 7.17 3.69 -5.93
CA HIS A 115 6.38 4.47 -4.99
C HIS A 115 6.66 5.96 -5.18
N LEU A 116 5.76 6.64 -5.88
CA LEU A 116 5.80 8.11 -5.94
C LEU A 116 5.32 8.69 -4.61
N THR A 117 5.96 9.77 -4.17
CA THR A 117 5.42 10.53 -3.03
C THR A 117 4.11 11.22 -3.44
N PRO A 118 3.22 11.57 -2.48
CA PRO A 118 1.99 12.30 -2.81
C PRO A 118 2.23 13.59 -3.63
N GLY A 119 3.38 14.26 -3.40
CA GLY A 119 3.77 15.43 -4.18
C GLY A 119 4.16 15.10 -5.62
N GLU A 120 4.88 14.00 -5.85
CA GLU A 120 5.28 13.57 -7.18
C GLU A 120 4.09 13.11 -8.03
N SER A 121 3.11 12.41 -7.45
CA SER A 121 1.89 11.95 -8.13
C SER A 121 1.02 13.10 -8.67
N THR A 122 1.27 14.35 -8.25
CA THR A 122 0.53 15.50 -8.79
C THR A 122 1.03 15.95 -10.17
N TYR A 123 2.24 15.56 -10.58
CA TYR A 123 2.85 16.02 -11.83
C TYR A 123 3.62 14.96 -12.63
N LEU A 124 3.81 13.77 -12.08
CA LEU A 124 4.44 12.64 -12.78
C LEU A 124 3.38 11.60 -13.16
N ASP A 125 3.65 10.85 -14.23
CA ASP A 125 2.85 9.67 -14.57
C ASP A 125 3.05 8.58 -13.53
N ASP A 126 1.98 8.20 -12.84
CA ASP A 126 1.92 7.13 -11.86
C ASP A 126 1.11 5.92 -12.34
N GLY A 127 0.54 5.97 -13.55
CA GLY A 127 -0.36 4.94 -14.07
C GLY A 127 0.26 3.55 -14.16
N TYR A 128 1.57 3.45 -14.28
CA TYR A 128 2.30 2.18 -14.31
C TYR A 128 2.43 1.52 -12.93
N THR A 129 2.39 2.29 -11.84
CA THR A 129 2.57 1.78 -10.47
C THR A 129 1.42 0.86 -10.03
N TRP A 130 0.27 0.98 -10.69
CA TRP A 130 -0.90 0.13 -10.49
C TRP A 130 -0.84 -1.19 -11.26
N GLN A 131 0.13 -1.34 -12.14
CA GLN A 131 0.30 -2.57 -12.91
C GLN A 131 1.10 -3.58 -12.09
N ARG A 132 0.54 -4.77 -11.88
CA ARG A 132 1.27 -5.89 -11.29
C ARG A 132 2.34 -6.37 -12.26
N GLY A 133 3.53 -5.78 -12.14
CA GLY A 133 4.71 -6.17 -12.90
C GLY A 133 5.66 -7.03 -12.07
N LYS A 134 6.65 -7.61 -12.72
CA LYS A 134 7.85 -8.10 -12.05
C LYS A 134 8.66 -6.89 -11.61
N THR A 135 9.32 -7.00 -10.46
CA THR A 135 10.34 -6.02 -10.06
C THR A 135 11.32 -5.84 -11.20
N GLN A 136 11.54 -4.59 -11.58
CA GLN A 136 12.46 -4.27 -12.67
C GLN A 136 13.89 -4.50 -12.18
N THR A 137 14.64 -5.33 -12.90
CA THR A 137 16.08 -5.52 -12.69
C THR A 137 16.82 -5.21 -13.98
N VAL A 138 18.06 -4.77 -13.88
CA VAL A 138 18.94 -4.52 -15.01
C VAL A 138 20.21 -5.36 -14.88
N THR A 139 20.57 -6.09 -15.92
CA THR A 139 21.86 -6.81 -15.95
C THR A 139 22.82 -6.03 -16.83
N VAL A 140 23.98 -5.67 -16.26
CA VAL A 140 25.06 -4.95 -16.94
C VAL A 140 26.39 -5.51 -16.47
N ASP A 141 27.32 -5.81 -17.39
CA ASP A 141 28.64 -6.39 -17.11
C ASP A 141 28.61 -7.65 -16.20
N GLY A 142 27.57 -8.47 -16.34
CA GLY A 142 27.39 -9.66 -15.52
C GLY A 142 26.84 -9.40 -14.10
N LEU A 143 26.59 -8.14 -13.73
CA LEU A 143 25.98 -7.75 -12.45
C LEU A 143 24.48 -7.62 -12.58
N LYS A 144 23.73 -8.22 -11.67
CA LYS A 144 22.28 -8.04 -11.57
C LYS A 144 21.99 -6.91 -10.58
N LEU A 145 21.45 -5.81 -11.10
CA LEU A 145 21.05 -4.63 -10.34
C LEU A 145 19.56 -4.66 -10.05
N ALA A 146 19.19 -4.41 -8.81
CA ALA A 146 17.82 -4.09 -8.38
C ALA A 146 17.79 -2.66 -7.85
N PHE A 147 16.61 -2.09 -7.63
CA PHE A 147 16.47 -0.66 -7.39
C PHE A 147 15.55 -0.35 -6.21
N LEU A 148 15.88 0.74 -5.50
CA LEU A 148 15.03 1.41 -4.52
C LEU A 148 15.26 2.92 -4.66
N THR A 149 14.28 3.67 -5.14
CA THR A 149 14.43 5.11 -5.29
C THR A 149 13.73 5.84 -4.14
N CYS A 150 14.52 6.50 -3.26
CA CYS A 150 14.06 7.43 -2.23
C CYS A 150 12.89 6.86 -1.38
N TYR A 151 11.65 7.15 -1.76
CA TYR A 151 10.44 6.73 -1.05
C TYR A 151 10.26 5.21 -1.02
N ASP A 152 10.84 4.45 -1.97
CA ASP A 152 10.82 2.98 -1.97
C ASP A 152 11.47 2.38 -0.72
N PHE A 153 12.46 3.08 -0.10
CA PHE A 153 13.13 2.60 1.11
C PHE A 153 12.24 2.51 2.37
N TYR A 154 11.08 3.15 2.37
CA TYR A 154 10.14 3.07 3.51
C TYR A 154 9.32 1.79 3.51
N PHE A 155 9.24 1.08 2.38
CA PHE A 155 8.39 -0.10 2.21
C PHE A 155 9.20 -1.38 2.40
N TYR A 156 9.18 -1.91 3.63
CA TYR A 156 9.93 -3.13 3.97
C TYR A 156 9.48 -4.36 3.18
N GLU A 157 8.27 -4.35 2.59
CA GLU A 157 7.78 -5.36 1.65
C GLU A 157 8.71 -5.54 0.45
N MET A 158 9.35 -4.46 0.02
CA MET A 158 10.32 -4.48 -1.06
C MET A 158 11.48 -5.44 -0.77
N ALA A 159 11.86 -5.62 0.49
CA ALA A 159 12.91 -6.57 0.84
C ALA A 159 12.56 -8.01 0.44
N GLY A 160 11.31 -8.44 0.66
CA GLY A 160 10.84 -9.76 0.25
C GLY A 160 10.73 -9.93 -1.27
N ILE A 161 10.38 -8.86 -1.97
CA ILE A 161 10.28 -8.84 -3.44
C ILE A 161 11.69 -8.90 -4.05
N LEU A 162 12.58 -8.02 -3.61
CA LEU A 162 13.96 -7.94 -4.11
C LEU A 162 14.78 -9.21 -3.78
N ALA A 163 14.56 -9.82 -2.62
CA ALA A 163 15.27 -11.04 -2.24
C ALA A 163 15.00 -12.21 -3.21
N LYS A 164 13.81 -12.29 -3.80
CA LYS A 164 13.48 -13.32 -4.81
C LYS A 164 14.24 -13.14 -6.12
N GLU A 165 14.66 -11.92 -6.41
CA GLU A 165 15.46 -11.61 -7.60
C GLU A 165 16.94 -11.98 -7.39
N GLU A 166 17.39 -12.21 -6.17
CA GLU A 166 18.78 -12.47 -5.82
C GLU A 166 19.79 -11.49 -6.49
N PRO A 167 19.60 -10.16 -6.36
CA PRO A 167 20.47 -9.19 -7.02
C PRO A 167 21.87 -9.22 -6.41
N ASP A 168 22.87 -8.78 -7.19
CA ASP A 168 24.20 -8.51 -6.67
C ASP A 168 24.19 -7.18 -5.92
N LEU A 169 23.61 -6.15 -6.52
CA LEU A 169 23.58 -4.79 -6.00
C LEU A 169 22.12 -4.27 -5.96
N ILE A 170 21.79 -3.57 -4.89
CA ILE A 170 20.60 -2.71 -4.80
C ILE A 170 21.09 -1.27 -4.97
N ILE A 171 20.59 -0.62 -6.01
CA ILE A 171 20.91 0.76 -6.34
C ILE A 171 19.84 1.68 -5.75
N GLY A 172 20.27 2.63 -4.92
CA GLY A 172 19.41 3.58 -4.23
C GLY A 172 19.68 5.03 -4.64
N CYS A 173 19.07 5.53 -5.69
CA CYS A 173 19.03 6.96 -5.94
C CYS A 173 18.04 7.60 -4.98
N SER A 174 18.49 8.50 -4.10
CA SER A 174 17.68 9.02 -3.00
C SER A 174 17.69 10.54 -2.92
N HIS A 175 16.61 11.08 -2.34
CA HIS A 175 16.45 12.50 -2.06
C HIS A 175 15.75 12.72 -0.71
N GLN A 176 16.01 11.80 0.25
CA GLN A 176 15.44 11.85 1.60
C GLN A 176 16.14 12.96 2.40
N ARG A 177 15.48 14.11 2.52
CA ARG A 177 16.06 15.36 3.05
C ARG A 177 15.73 15.61 4.52
N SER A 178 14.73 14.92 5.07
CA SER A 178 14.21 15.17 6.42
C SER A 178 14.46 14.03 7.40
N ASP A 179 14.93 12.88 6.91
CA ASP A 179 15.24 11.75 7.77
C ASP A 179 16.54 11.96 8.53
N THR A 180 16.60 11.43 9.74
CA THR A 180 17.81 11.41 10.54
C THR A 180 18.86 10.46 9.93
N LYS A 181 20.13 10.73 10.15
CA LYS A 181 21.22 9.86 9.71
C LYS A 181 21.03 8.41 10.15
N THR A 182 20.69 8.21 11.42
CA THR A 182 20.41 6.87 11.98
C THR A 182 19.30 6.14 11.24
N ALA A 183 18.24 6.85 10.83
CA ALA A 183 17.16 6.23 10.06
C ALA A 183 17.65 5.80 8.66
N LEU A 184 18.44 6.64 7.99
CA LEU A 184 18.98 6.36 6.66
C LEU A 184 19.98 5.20 6.67
N GLU A 185 20.89 5.17 7.66
CA GLU A 185 21.81 4.05 7.89
C GLU A 185 21.07 2.73 8.16
N MET A 186 20.05 2.80 9.03
CA MET A 186 19.22 1.64 9.35
C MET A 186 18.49 1.08 8.12
N MET A 187 17.92 1.95 7.28
CA MET A 187 17.25 1.52 6.03
C MET A 187 18.25 0.83 5.10
N GLY A 188 19.43 1.41 4.87
CA GLY A 188 20.48 0.81 4.04
C GLY A 188 20.92 -0.55 4.54
N SER A 189 21.25 -0.66 5.82
CA SER A 189 21.65 -1.92 6.48
C SER A 189 20.53 -2.97 6.48
N PHE A 190 19.28 -2.54 6.69
CA PHE A 190 18.10 -3.43 6.67
C PHE A 190 17.94 -4.12 5.32
N PHE A 191 17.95 -3.35 4.23
CA PHE A 191 17.79 -3.93 2.89
C PHE A 191 18.99 -4.80 2.51
N ALA A 192 20.22 -4.35 2.81
CA ALA A 192 21.42 -5.13 2.53
C ALA A 192 21.38 -6.52 3.22
N TYR A 193 21.01 -6.56 4.49
CA TYR A 193 20.96 -7.79 5.28
C TYR A 193 19.78 -8.69 4.86
N ASN A 194 18.57 -8.14 4.69
CA ASN A 194 17.38 -8.94 4.41
C ASN A 194 17.31 -9.46 2.97
N VAL A 195 17.87 -8.74 2.02
CA VAL A 195 17.97 -9.17 0.61
C VAL A 195 19.22 -10.00 0.36
N ASN A 196 20.21 -9.90 1.25
CA ASN A 196 21.53 -10.50 1.08
C ASN A 196 22.26 -9.97 -0.17
N ALA A 197 22.24 -8.65 -0.35
CA ALA A 197 22.85 -7.93 -1.48
C ALA A 197 23.53 -6.65 -1.00
N TRP A 198 24.48 -6.13 -1.76
CA TRP A 198 25.06 -4.83 -1.48
C TRP A 198 24.02 -3.73 -1.70
N VAL A 199 23.94 -2.75 -0.83
CA VAL A 199 23.16 -1.52 -1.02
C VAL A 199 24.09 -0.36 -1.31
N LEU A 200 23.94 0.25 -2.47
CA LEU A 200 24.62 1.46 -2.90
C LEU A 200 23.59 2.59 -2.91
N ARG A 201 23.56 3.39 -1.84
CA ARG A 201 22.62 4.51 -1.71
C ARG A 201 23.37 5.82 -1.95
N CYS A 202 22.89 6.64 -2.89
CA CYS A 202 23.39 7.98 -3.15
C CYS A 202 22.30 9.02 -2.93
N SER A 203 22.60 10.09 -2.20
CA SER A 203 21.63 11.12 -1.81
C SER A 203 22.26 12.51 -1.89
N VAL A 204 21.54 13.52 -1.44
CA VAL A 204 21.97 14.93 -1.44
C VAL A 204 22.31 15.38 -0.02
N SER A 205 23.33 16.22 0.13
CA SER A 205 23.67 16.89 1.38
C SER A 205 22.75 18.08 1.63
N MET A 206 22.23 18.19 2.85
CA MET A 206 21.47 19.36 3.31
C MET A 206 22.37 20.43 3.98
N GLY A 207 23.69 20.29 3.84
CA GLY A 207 24.71 21.10 4.48
C GLY A 207 25.53 20.27 5.46
N GLU A 208 26.83 20.63 5.64
CA GLU A 208 27.79 19.81 6.38
C GLU A 208 27.41 19.58 7.86
N ASP A 209 26.72 20.55 8.48
CA ASP A 209 26.26 20.45 9.87
C ASP A 209 24.80 19.96 9.98
N SER A 210 24.18 19.55 8.88
CA SER A 210 22.77 19.11 8.90
C SER A 210 22.61 17.82 9.70
N PRO A 211 21.65 17.75 10.64
CA PRO A 211 21.32 16.52 11.35
C PRO A 211 20.46 15.55 10.51
N VAL A 212 20.03 15.97 9.33
CA VAL A 212 19.12 15.21 8.44
C VAL A 212 19.65 15.18 7.00
N GLY A 213 19.15 14.23 6.23
CA GLY A 213 19.55 14.01 4.84
C GLY A 213 20.99 13.51 4.70
N GLY A 214 21.54 13.57 3.49
CA GLY A 214 22.86 13.02 3.20
C GLY A 214 22.88 11.49 3.27
N CYS A 215 23.93 10.96 3.94
CA CYS A 215 24.17 9.53 4.11
C CYS A 215 24.17 8.77 2.78
N SER A 216 24.91 9.29 1.77
CA SER A 216 25.30 8.43 0.67
C SER A 216 26.19 7.34 1.24
N LEU A 217 25.76 6.08 1.12
CA LEU A 217 26.40 4.98 1.83
C LEU A 217 26.50 3.70 0.98
N VAL A 218 27.43 2.85 1.39
CA VAL A 218 27.59 1.49 0.87
C VAL A 218 27.45 0.51 2.02
N ALA A 219 26.38 -0.30 2.01
CA ALA A 219 26.13 -1.32 3.01
C ALA A 219 26.36 -2.72 2.44
N ALA A 220 27.10 -3.55 3.17
CA ALA A 220 27.41 -4.92 2.80
C ALA A 220 26.25 -5.88 3.13
N PRO A 221 26.18 -7.06 2.48
CA PRO A 221 25.14 -8.07 2.73
C PRO A 221 25.02 -8.56 4.17
N ASP A 222 25.99 -8.32 5.03
CA ASP A 222 25.92 -8.58 6.47
C ASP A 222 25.42 -7.40 7.31
N GLY A 223 25.00 -6.32 6.66
CA GLY A 223 24.47 -5.10 7.26
C GLY A 223 25.50 -4.07 7.69
N ARG A 224 26.81 -4.33 7.57
CA ARG A 224 27.86 -3.34 7.88
C ARG A 224 27.92 -2.24 6.84
N ILE A 225 28.05 -1.00 7.29
CA ILE A 225 28.30 0.16 6.43
C ILE A 225 29.80 0.30 6.23
N LEU A 226 30.25 0.25 4.97
CA LEU A 226 31.66 0.37 4.60
C LEU A 226 32.06 1.80 4.21
N LEU A 227 31.10 2.55 3.68
CA LEU A 227 31.23 3.96 3.35
C LEU A 227 29.97 4.67 3.83
N ASP A 228 30.12 5.77 4.54
CA ASP A 228 29.07 6.75 4.79
C ASP A 228 29.63 8.16 4.61
N MET A 229 29.01 8.93 3.76
CA MET A 229 29.42 10.32 3.51
C MET A 229 28.78 11.29 4.52
N GLU A 230 27.88 10.79 5.37
CA GLU A 230 27.13 11.60 6.34
C GLU A 230 26.50 12.86 5.68
N SER A 231 26.79 14.07 6.24
CA SER A 231 26.31 15.34 5.67
C SER A 231 27.26 15.95 4.63
N ARG A 232 28.46 15.37 4.40
CA ARG A 232 29.51 15.98 3.60
C ARG A 232 29.12 16.08 2.13
N THR A 233 29.29 17.25 1.54
CA THR A 233 29.27 17.42 0.07
C THR A 233 30.56 16.90 -0.51
N GLY A 234 30.52 16.08 -1.56
CA GLY A 234 31.74 15.56 -2.17
C GLY A 234 31.57 14.24 -2.91
N VAL A 235 32.71 13.60 -3.11
CA VAL A 235 32.83 12.29 -3.76
C VAL A 235 33.41 11.29 -2.77
N GLY A 236 32.77 10.15 -2.61
CA GLY A 236 33.23 9.05 -1.76
C GLY A 236 33.37 7.76 -2.55
N SER A 237 34.41 6.98 -2.25
CA SER A 237 34.64 5.70 -2.94
C SER A 237 35.04 4.60 -1.97
N VAL A 238 34.65 3.36 -2.33
CA VAL A 238 35.03 2.15 -1.59
C VAL A 238 35.13 0.96 -2.55
N ASP A 239 36.03 0.03 -2.23
CA ASP A 239 36.15 -1.22 -2.96
C ASP A 239 35.28 -2.31 -2.35
N ILE A 240 34.56 -3.01 -3.20
CA ILE A 240 33.69 -4.14 -2.82
C ILE A 240 33.93 -5.36 -3.72
N ASP A 241 33.57 -6.53 -3.21
CA ASP A 241 33.34 -7.71 -4.06
C ASP A 241 31.83 -7.80 -4.35
N PRO A 242 31.34 -7.42 -5.54
CA PRO A 242 29.91 -7.31 -5.84
C PRO A 242 29.17 -8.65 -5.75
N HIS A 243 29.86 -9.76 -5.92
CA HIS A 243 29.26 -11.11 -5.84
C HIS A 243 29.34 -11.72 -4.43
N TRP A 244 29.97 -11.03 -3.47
CA TRP A 244 30.00 -11.50 -2.10
C TRP A 244 28.61 -11.51 -1.48
N LYS A 245 28.23 -12.66 -0.89
CA LYS A 245 26.97 -12.88 -0.19
C LYS A 245 27.23 -13.30 1.25
N TYR A 246 26.47 -12.77 2.18
CA TYR A 246 26.61 -13.14 3.58
C TYR A 246 26.18 -14.57 3.82
N ARG A 247 27.02 -15.32 4.50
CA ARG A 247 26.74 -16.67 4.99
C ARG A 247 26.63 -16.62 6.50
N LYS A 248 25.40 -16.85 6.97
CA LYS A 248 25.13 -16.81 8.41
C LYS A 248 25.81 -17.96 9.12
N PRO A 249 26.59 -17.70 10.20
CA PRO A 249 27.13 -18.75 11.07
C PRO A 249 25.99 -19.56 11.69
N ALA A 250 26.07 -20.89 11.63
CA ALA A 250 25.01 -21.77 12.10
C ALA A 250 25.12 -22.12 13.60
N GLY A 251 26.13 -21.63 14.30
CA GLY A 251 26.41 -21.95 15.69
C GLY A 251 26.81 -23.40 15.93
N TYR A 252 27.29 -23.75 17.13
CA TYR A 252 27.64 -25.11 17.55
C TYR A 252 28.50 -25.91 16.55
N GLY A 253 29.38 -25.23 15.80
CA GLY A 253 30.29 -25.86 14.84
C GLY A 253 29.67 -26.31 13.52
N ASN A 254 28.40 -26.04 13.27
CA ASN A 254 27.78 -26.31 11.98
C ASN A 254 28.33 -25.33 10.89
N PRO A 255 28.40 -25.78 9.63
CA PRO A 255 28.91 -24.92 8.55
C PRO A 255 27.98 -23.74 8.31
N PRO A 256 28.53 -22.54 7.94
CA PRO A 256 27.75 -21.39 7.61
C PRO A 256 26.78 -21.67 6.46
N SER A 257 25.52 -21.24 6.61
CA SER A 257 24.47 -21.37 5.59
C SER A 257 24.24 -20.04 4.87
N SER A 258 23.72 -20.10 3.63
CA SER A 258 23.25 -18.90 2.92
C SER A 258 22.21 -18.20 3.77
N HIS A 259 22.38 -16.90 4.01
CA HIS A 259 21.41 -16.10 4.76
C HIS A 259 20.07 -16.07 4.07
N PHE A 260 20.04 -15.93 2.75
CA PHE A 260 18.82 -15.98 1.94
C PHE A 260 18.05 -17.31 2.16
N LEU A 261 18.74 -18.44 2.00
CA LEU A 261 18.09 -19.76 2.21
C LEU A 261 17.63 -19.96 3.65
N TYR A 262 18.35 -19.43 4.64
CA TYR A 262 17.96 -19.50 6.03
C TYR A 262 16.65 -18.75 6.29
N THR A 263 16.49 -17.54 5.74
CA THR A 263 15.28 -16.75 5.88
C THR A 263 14.12 -17.34 5.07
N GLU A 264 14.34 -17.78 3.83
CA GLU A 264 13.28 -18.37 2.99
C GLU A 264 12.72 -19.67 3.55
N LYS A 265 13.55 -20.54 4.09
CA LYS A 265 13.09 -21.77 4.78
C LYS A 265 12.24 -21.49 6.02
N GLY A 266 12.50 -20.37 6.69
CA GLY A 266 11.75 -19.94 7.87
C GLY A 266 10.44 -19.22 7.54
N ARG A 267 10.25 -18.75 6.31
CA ARG A 267 9.06 -17.98 5.93
C ARG A 267 7.78 -18.79 6.10
N ARG A 268 6.76 -18.09 6.60
CA ARG A 268 5.41 -18.62 6.82
C ARG A 268 4.40 -17.70 6.12
N PRO A 269 4.30 -17.76 4.77
CA PRO A 269 3.49 -16.81 3.99
C PRO A 269 2.04 -16.69 4.47
N TRP A 270 1.47 -17.78 4.98
CA TRP A 270 0.12 -17.81 5.54
C TRP A 270 -0.05 -17.02 6.86
N LYS A 271 1.06 -16.64 7.52
CA LYS A 271 1.07 -15.77 8.72
C LYS A 271 1.29 -14.31 8.35
N TYR A 272 1.75 -14.05 7.14
CA TYR A 272 2.00 -12.71 6.66
C TYR A 272 0.86 -12.30 5.74
N ARG A 273 0.70 -11.01 5.55
CA ARG A 273 -0.33 -10.50 4.68
C ARG A 273 -0.01 -10.80 3.21
N PRO A 274 -0.84 -11.57 2.49
CA PRO A 274 -0.53 -11.96 1.10
C PRO A 274 -0.84 -10.86 0.09
N ALA A 275 -1.65 -9.83 0.46
CA ALA A 275 -2.09 -8.78 -0.46
C ALA A 275 -2.59 -7.53 0.29
N GLY A 276 -2.58 -6.40 -0.40
CA GLY A 276 -3.02 -5.10 0.11
C GLY A 276 -2.04 -4.44 1.08
N PRO A 277 -2.35 -3.25 1.60
CA PRO A 277 -1.51 -2.53 2.52
C PRO A 277 -1.20 -3.41 3.74
N PHE A 278 0.03 -3.34 4.21
CA PHE A 278 0.54 -4.29 5.21
C PHE A 278 -0.13 -4.15 6.56
N VAL A 279 -0.48 -2.91 6.90
CA VAL A 279 -1.31 -2.57 8.04
C VAL A 279 -2.39 -1.63 7.50
N ALA A 280 -3.64 -2.07 7.52
CA ALA A 280 -4.74 -1.15 7.28
C ALA A 280 -4.72 -0.07 8.36
N LEU A 281 -5.05 1.15 8.00
CA LEU A 281 -5.31 2.16 9.01
C LEU A 281 -6.55 1.72 9.80
N PRO A 282 -6.57 1.94 11.13
CA PRO A 282 -7.77 1.76 11.92
C PRO A 282 -8.92 2.61 11.39
N GLU A 283 -10.16 2.21 11.70
CA GLU A 283 -11.37 2.87 11.22
C GLU A 283 -11.38 4.37 11.55
N ASP A 284 -10.94 4.74 12.74
CA ASP A 284 -10.84 6.12 13.25
C ASP A 284 -9.77 6.97 12.54
N ARG A 285 -8.86 6.37 11.78
CA ARG A 285 -7.78 7.03 11.02
C ARG A 285 -7.88 6.85 9.52
N MET A 286 -8.76 5.96 9.06
CA MET A 286 -8.94 5.71 7.64
C MET A 286 -9.48 6.96 6.94
N PRO A 287 -8.83 7.44 5.86
CA PRO A 287 -9.27 8.68 5.18
C PRO A 287 -10.63 8.51 4.49
N TYR A 288 -11.28 9.64 4.27
CA TYR A 288 -12.53 9.76 3.51
C TYR A 288 -12.34 10.71 2.31
N PRO A 289 -13.17 10.60 1.24
CA PRO A 289 -14.12 9.53 1.00
C PRO A 289 -13.45 8.20 0.68
N ARG A 290 -14.16 7.07 0.92
CA ARG A 290 -13.65 5.73 0.64
C ARG A 290 -14.72 4.81 0.05
N VAL A 291 -14.28 3.62 -0.39
CA VAL A 291 -15.17 2.61 -1.00
C VAL A 291 -15.23 1.38 -0.12
N CYS A 292 -16.45 0.94 0.17
CA CYS A 292 -16.72 -0.33 0.83
C CYS A 292 -17.16 -1.38 -0.19
N ALA A 293 -16.47 -2.51 -0.25
CA ALA A 293 -16.83 -3.62 -1.13
C ALA A 293 -18.01 -4.40 -0.50
N HIS A 294 -19.22 -4.20 -1.05
CA HIS A 294 -20.48 -4.79 -0.60
C HIS A 294 -20.46 -6.31 -0.78
N ARG A 295 -20.51 -7.07 0.31
CA ARG A 295 -20.35 -8.53 0.35
C ARG A 295 -19.04 -9.02 -0.27
N GLY A 296 -17.98 -8.18 -0.21
CA GLY A 296 -16.73 -8.36 -0.93
C GLY A 296 -16.82 -7.90 -2.40
N PHE A 297 -15.86 -8.30 -3.24
CA PHE A 297 -15.88 -8.00 -4.68
C PHE A 297 -16.80 -9.01 -5.40
N ASN A 298 -18.09 -8.87 -5.21
CA ASN A 298 -19.10 -9.86 -5.57
C ASN A 298 -19.37 -9.96 -7.08
N THR A 299 -18.82 -9.10 -7.92
CA THR A 299 -18.87 -9.24 -9.38
C THR A 299 -17.81 -10.19 -9.95
N VAL A 300 -16.80 -10.56 -9.16
CA VAL A 300 -15.70 -11.46 -9.60
C VAL A 300 -15.62 -12.76 -8.80
N ALA A 301 -16.24 -12.82 -7.63
CA ALA A 301 -16.31 -14.02 -6.78
C ALA A 301 -17.65 -14.09 -6.04
N PRO A 302 -18.09 -15.26 -5.56
CA PRO A 302 -19.35 -15.41 -4.84
C PRO A 302 -19.45 -14.46 -3.64
N GLU A 303 -20.58 -13.76 -3.51
CA GLU A 303 -20.85 -12.83 -2.40
C GLU A 303 -20.66 -13.49 -1.03
N ASN A 304 -20.32 -12.68 0.00
CA ASN A 304 -20.14 -13.15 1.37
C ASN A 304 -19.18 -14.36 1.52
N SER A 305 -18.12 -14.40 0.70
CA SER A 305 -17.16 -15.48 0.68
C SER A 305 -15.71 -15.00 0.87
N LEU A 306 -14.84 -15.87 1.39
CA LEU A 306 -13.41 -15.54 1.52
C LEU A 306 -12.76 -15.15 0.18
N PRO A 307 -13.06 -15.80 -0.97
CA PRO A 307 -12.58 -15.32 -2.27
C PRO A 307 -13.04 -13.90 -2.63
N ALA A 308 -14.29 -13.52 -2.35
CA ALA A 308 -14.80 -12.18 -2.65
C ALA A 308 -14.13 -11.12 -1.76
N PHE A 309 -13.96 -11.40 -0.47
CA PHE A 309 -13.23 -10.52 0.45
C PHE A 309 -11.75 -10.41 0.07
N GLY A 310 -11.11 -11.55 -0.24
CA GLY A 310 -9.73 -11.58 -0.71
C GLY A 310 -9.52 -10.82 -2.01
N ALA A 311 -10.43 -10.93 -2.97
CA ALA A 311 -10.38 -10.16 -4.22
C ALA A 311 -10.51 -8.65 -3.95
N ALA A 312 -11.44 -8.23 -3.07
CA ALA A 312 -11.59 -6.82 -2.69
C ALA A 312 -10.31 -6.27 -2.04
N VAL A 313 -9.81 -6.92 -1.00
CA VAL A 313 -8.61 -6.49 -0.27
C VAL A 313 -7.36 -6.52 -1.17
N SER A 314 -7.23 -7.53 -2.04
CA SER A 314 -6.14 -7.62 -3.03
C SER A 314 -6.19 -6.50 -4.07
N SER A 315 -7.39 -5.96 -4.34
CA SER A 315 -7.59 -4.83 -5.24
C SER A 315 -7.45 -3.47 -4.54
N GLY A 316 -7.08 -3.46 -3.25
CA GLY A 316 -6.86 -2.25 -2.47
C GLY A 316 -8.05 -1.80 -1.63
N ALA A 317 -9.09 -2.63 -1.46
CA ALA A 317 -10.24 -2.24 -0.66
C ALA A 317 -9.84 -1.94 0.79
N GLU A 318 -10.11 -0.71 1.21
CA GLU A 318 -9.91 -0.23 2.57
C GLU A 318 -11.02 -0.75 3.49
N GLU A 319 -12.18 -1.07 2.93
CA GLU A 319 -13.36 -1.51 3.66
C GLU A 319 -14.11 -2.61 2.91
N ILE A 320 -14.55 -3.64 3.64
CA ILE A 320 -15.45 -4.70 3.16
C ILE A 320 -16.72 -4.74 4.00
N GLU A 321 -17.82 -5.11 3.40
CA GLU A 321 -19.08 -5.34 4.11
C GLU A 321 -19.49 -6.80 3.97
N PHE A 322 -20.10 -7.35 5.01
CA PHE A 322 -20.64 -8.70 5.03
C PHE A 322 -21.74 -8.87 6.09
N ASP A 323 -22.56 -9.89 5.86
CA ASP A 323 -23.79 -10.17 6.59
C ASP A 323 -23.60 -11.36 7.54
N LEU A 324 -24.03 -11.25 8.79
CA LEU A 324 -23.90 -12.31 9.80
C LEU A 324 -25.24 -12.90 10.23
N TRP A 325 -25.29 -14.23 10.26
CA TRP A 325 -26.36 -15.02 10.84
C TRP A 325 -25.84 -16.05 11.84
N ARG A 326 -26.69 -16.44 12.79
CA ARG A 326 -26.41 -17.54 13.72
C ARG A 326 -27.00 -18.85 13.18
N THR A 327 -26.25 -19.93 13.24
CA THR A 327 -26.69 -21.29 12.94
C THR A 327 -27.49 -21.89 14.11
N ARG A 328 -28.13 -23.05 13.89
CA ARG A 328 -28.85 -23.78 14.93
C ARG A 328 -27.99 -24.16 16.14
N ASP A 329 -26.74 -24.49 15.92
CA ASP A 329 -25.77 -24.85 16.95
C ASP A 329 -24.96 -23.66 17.49
N GLY A 330 -25.40 -22.40 17.20
CA GLY A 330 -24.85 -21.17 17.77
C GLY A 330 -23.61 -20.62 17.09
N GLU A 331 -23.16 -21.21 15.98
CA GLU A 331 -22.04 -20.69 15.19
C GLU A 331 -22.47 -19.45 14.38
N VAL A 332 -21.51 -18.59 14.03
CA VAL A 332 -21.73 -17.37 13.27
C VAL A 332 -21.19 -17.53 11.86
N VAL A 333 -22.04 -17.37 10.85
CA VAL A 333 -21.70 -17.55 9.43
C VAL A 333 -22.05 -16.32 8.61
N SER A 334 -21.37 -16.17 7.45
CA SER A 334 -21.62 -15.04 6.54
C SER A 334 -22.40 -15.48 5.32
N ILE A 335 -23.59 -14.91 5.16
CA ILE A 335 -24.49 -15.06 4.03
C ILE A 335 -25.51 -13.93 4.06
N HIS A 336 -25.98 -13.44 2.89
CA HIS A 336 -26.91 -12.32 2.88
C HIS A 336 -28.33 -12.72 3.26
N ASP A 337 -28.91 -13.67 2.51
CA ASP A 337 -30.29 -14.10 2.75
C ASP A 337 -30.37 -15.09 3.90
N CYS A 338 -31.49 -15.11 4.58
CA CYS A 338 -31.77 -16.17 5.54
C CYS A 338 -32.01 -17.52 4.86
N ASP A 339 -32.41 -17.51 3.59
CA ASP A 339 -32.66 -18.71 2.76
C ASP A 339 -31.37 -19.10 2.00
N LEU A 340 -31.09 -20.41 1.95
CA LEU A 340 -29.91 -20.99 1.31
C LEU A 340 -30.04 -21.05 -0.23
N ASP A 341 -31.29 -21.01 -0.74
CA ASP A 341 -31.66 -21.37 -2.10
C ASP A 341 -31.01 -20.54 -3.19
N ARG A 342 -30.73 -19.23 -2.95
CA ARG A 342 -30.19 -18.35 -3.97
C ARG A 342 -28.71 -18.59 -4.23
N VAL A 343 -27.91 -18.87 -3.19
CA VAL A 343 -26.44 -18.87 -3.27
C VAL A 343 -25.81 -20.25 -3.01
N SER A 344 -26.60 -21.28 -2.67
CA SER A 344 -26.09 -22.63 -2.44
C SER A 344 -26.93 -23.71 -3.12
N ASP A 345 -26.48 -24.95 -3.11
CA ASP A 345 -27.21 -26.14 -3.52
C ASP A 345 -28.13 -26.68 -2.42
N GLY A 346 -28.16 -26.01 -1.25
CA GLY A 346 -29.03 -26.33 -0.13
C GLY A 346 -30.37 -25.59 -0.16
N HIS A 347 -31.28 -25.97 0.77
CA HIS A 347 -32.60 -25.38 0.93
C HIS A 347 -32.93 -25.10 2.40
N GLY A 348 -33.83 -24.13 2.62
CA GLY A 348 -34.32 -23.75 3.94
C GLY A 348 -33.50 -22.64 4.61
N LYS A 349 -33.77 -22.42 5.89
CA LYS A 349 -33.20 -21.29 6.64
C LYS A 349 -31.82 -21.62 7.23
N VAL A 350 -30.94 -20.64 7.28
CA VAL A 350 -29.58 -20.73 7.89
C VAL A 350 -29.67 -21.17 9.35
N TRP A 351 -30.60 -20.59 10.12
CA TRP A 351 -30.72 -20.89 11.55
C TRP A 351 -31.37 -22.25 11.86
N ASP A 352 -31.91 -22.97 10.85
CA ASP A 352 -32.41 -24.33 10.99
C ASP A 352 -31.32 -25.38 10.76
N LYS A 353 -30.13 -24.97 10.38
CA LYS A 353 -28.99 -25.83 10.07
C LYS A 353 -27.85 -25.65 11.08
N THR A 354 -27.16 -26.73 11.37
CA THR A 354 -25.86 -26.69 12.07
C THR A 354 -24.76 -26.21 11.13
N LEU A 355 -23.63 -25.75 11.69
CA LEU A 355 -22.45 -25.41 10.90
C LEU A 355 -21.98 -26.58 10.03
N GLY A 356 -22.00 -27.82 10.59
CA GLY A 356 -21.62 -29.02 9.84
C GLY A 356 -22.50 -29.26 8.61
N GLU A 357 -23.82 -29.10 8.74
CA GLU A 357 -24.77 -29.19 7.62
C GLU A 357 -24.51 -28.10 6.58
N LEU A 358 -24.27 -26.85 6.99
CA LEU A 358 -23.95 -25.75 6.09
C LEU A 358 -22.61 -25.93 5.37
N LYS A 359 -21.58 -26.39 6.08
CA LYS A 359 -20.26 -26.67 5.49
C LYS A 359 -20.27 -27.83 4.49
N ALA A 360 -21.30 -28.66 4.46
CA ALA A 360 -21.48 -29.71 3.46
C ALA A 360 -21.98 -29.18 2.11
N LEU A 361 -22.64 -28.02 2.09
CA LEU A 361 -23.23 -27.41 0.90
C LEU A 361 -22.20 -26.69 0.03
N ASP A 362 -22.54 -26.52 -1.26
CA ASP A 362 -21.75 -25.77 -2.24
C ASP A 362 -22.32 -24.37 -2.41
N PHE A 363 -21.52 -23.36 -2.01
CA PHE A 363 -21.87 -21.93 -2.13
C PHE A 363 -21.18 -21.25 -3.32
N GLY A 364 -20.56 -21.99 -4.22
CA GLY A 364 -19.78 -21.44 -5.34
C GLY A 364 -20.34 -21.74 -6.71
N SER A 365 -20.87 -22.95 -6.93
CA SER A 365 -21.31 -23.40 -8.27
C SER A 365 -22.40 -22.54 -8.89
N LYS A 366 -23.27 -21.92 -8.09
CA LYS A 366 -24.30 -20.99 -8.60
C LYS A 366 -23.74 -19.69 -9.15
N PHE A 367 -22.56 -19.29 -8.71
CA PHE A 367 -21.84 -18.15 -9.28
C PHE A 367 -21.05 -18.57 -10.53
N SER A 368 -20.25 -19.63 -10.43
CA SER A 368 -19.44 -20.17 -11.53
C SER A 368 -18.86 -21.53 -11.16
N ASP A 369 -18.70 -22.42 -12.16
CA ASP A 369 -18.04 -23.72 -11.99
C ASP A 369 -16.60 -23.59 -11.43
N ALA A 370 -15.94 -22.46 -11.63
CA ALA A 370 -14.61 -22.18 -11.06
C ALA A 370 -14.61 -22.16 -9.53
N TYR A 371 -15.75 -21.91 -8.90
CA TYR A 371 -15.92 -21.88 -7.44
C TYR A 371 -16.63 -23.13 -6.89
N ARG A 372 -16.81 -24.17 -7.69
CA ARG A 372 -17.43 -25.41 -7.25
C ARG A 372 -16.78 -25.96 -5.99
N GLY A 373 -17.60 -26.30 -5.00
CA GLY A 373 -17.15 -26.79 -3.71
C GLY A 373 -16.75 -25.72 -2.70
N LEU A 374 -16.97 -24.43 -3.02
CA LEU A 374 -16.79 -23.35 -2.06
C LEU A 374 -17.73 -23.52 -0.86
N ARG A 375 -17.20 -23.30 0.35
CA ARG A 375 -17.95 -23.45 1.59
C ARG A 375 -18.33 -22.09 2.17
N ILE A 376 -19.47 -22.02 2.87
CA ILE A 376 -19.85 -20.83 3.63
C ILE A 376 -18.78 -20.50 4.66
N PRO A 377 -18.30 -19.24 4.77
CA PRO A 377 -17.33 -18.88 5.80
C PRO A 377 -18.02 -18.67 7.15
N THR A 378 -17.33 -19.04 8.22
CA THR A 378 -17.67 -18.57 9.56
C THR A 378 -17.11 -17.16 9.78
N PHE A 379 -17.68 -16.44 10.75
CA PHE A 379 -17.15 -15.13 11.15
C PHE A 379 -15.70 -15.24 11.67
N GLU A 380 -15.39 -16.32 12.38
CA GLU A 380 -14.02 -16.57 12.84
C GLU A 380 -13.03 -16.76 11.68
N GLU A 381 -13.43 -17.48 10.61
CA GLU A 381 -12.60 -17.61 9.40
C GLU A 381 -12.38 -16.25 8.72
N ILE A 382 -13.40 -15.39 8.70
CA ILE A 382 -13.27 -14.02 8.16
C ILE A 382 -12.29 -13.20 9.00
N LEU A 383 -12.43 -13.21 10.33
CA LEU A 383 -11.53 -12.47 11.22
C LEU A 383 -10.08 -12.96 11.10
N ARG A 384 -9.86 -14.27 11.06
CA ARG A 384 -8.52 -14.85 10.91
C ARG A 384 -7.81 -14.34 9.67
N GLU A 385 -8.53 -14.15 8.56
CA GLU A 385 -7.95 -13.73 7.29
C GLU A 385 -7.89 -12.19 7.14
N PHE A 386 -8.85 -11.44 7.71
CA PHE A 386 -9.03 -10.02 7.39
C PHE A 386 -8.92 -9.06 8.58
N ALA A 387 -8.92 -9.51 9.82
CA ALA A 387 -8.70 -8.63 10.98
C ALA A 387 -7.38 -7.85 10.84
N GLY A 388 -7.43 -6.52 11.01
CA GLY A 388 -6.30 -5.62 10.83
C GLY A 388 -5.85 -5.41 9.37
N ARG A 389 -6.57 -5.96 8.39
CA ARG A 389 -6.21 -5.84 6.96
C ARG A 389 -7.12 -4.89 6.18
N CYS A 390 -8.30 -4.68 6.67
CA CYS A 390 -9.28 -3.73 6.17
C CYS A 390 -10.25 -3.40 7.29
N VAL A 391 -11.04 -2.35 7.11
CA VAL A 391 -12.20 -2.08 7.96
C VAL A 391 -13.34 -3.04 7.59
N MET A 392 -14.03 -3.55 8.58
CA MET A 392 -15.15 -4.47 8.42
C MET A 392 -16.47 -3.79 8.80
N ASN A 393 -17.34 -3.57 7.84
CA ASN A 393 -18.74 -3.19 8.05
C ASN A 393 -19.54 -4.47 8.32
N ILE A 394 -19.84 -4.74 9.57
CA ILE A 394 -20.44 -5.99 10.03
C ILE A 394 -21.96 -5.83 10.14
N HIS A 395 -22.69 -6.32 9.14
CA HIS A 395 -24.14 -6.29 9.16
C HIS A 395 -24.71 -7.44 10.00
N VAL A 396 -25.22 -7.11 11.18
CA VAL A 396 -25.97 -8.06 12.03
C VAL A 396 -27.39 -8.19 11.48
N LYS A 397 -27.69 -9.33 10.90
CA LYS A 397 -29.00 -9.60 10.27
C LYS A 397 -30.09 -9.87 11.30
N THR A 398 -31.30 -9.47 10.95
CA THR A 398 -32.52 -9.65 11.75
C THR A 398 -33.64 -10.20 10.88
N TYR A 399 -34.57 -10.94 11.49
CA TYR A 399 -35.76 -11.45 10.80
C TYR A 399 -36.99 -11.45 11.72
N GLY A 400 -37.23 -10.33 12.37
CA GLY A 400 -38.35 -10.17 13.29
C GLY A 400 -38.35 -11.20 14.42
N ASP A 401 -39.59 -11.64 14.81
CA ASP A 401 -39.75 -12.56 15.93
C ASP A 401 -39.41 -14.02 15.58
N GLU A 402 -39.30 -14.37 14.29
CA GLU A 402 -38.89 -15.71 13.85
C GLU A 402 -37.40 -15.97 14.10
N TYR A 403 -36.59 -14.91 14.15
CA TYR A 403 -35.17 -14.99 14.42
C TYR A 403 -34.78 -13.94 15.48
N PRO A 404 -34.94 -14.24 16.76
CA PRO A 404 -34.57 -13.32 17.84
C PRO A 404 -33.03 -13.20 17.92
N VAL A 405 -32.55 -11.97 17.87
CA VAL A 405 -31.13 -11.67 18.15
C VAL A 405 -30.93 -11.68 19.66
N THR A 406 -30.17 -12.65 20.16
CA THR A 406 -29.96 -12.89 21.60
C THR A 406 -28.63 -12.30 22.08
N ASP A 407 -28.54 -12.04 23.40
CA ASP A 407 -27.29 -11.61 24.03
C ASP A 407 -26.14 -12.61 23.85
N GLU A 408 -26.46 -13.91 23.84
CA GLU A 408 -25.46 -14.95 23.58
C GLU A 408 -24.86 -14.82 22.18
N TYR A 409 -25.71 -14.57 21.17
CA TYR A 409 -25.25 -14.36 19.79
C TYR A 409 -24.40 -13.10 19.66
N LEU A 410 -24.86 -11.97 20.19
CA LEU A 410 -24.10 -10.73 20.19
C LEU A 410 -22.79 -10.84 20.96
N GLY A 411 -22.84 -11.47 22.15
CA GLY A 411 -21.67 -11.74 22.97
C GLY A 411 -20.63 -12.62 22.28
N ARG A 412 -21.06 -13.61 21.49
CA ARG A 412 -20.15 -14.43 20.67
C ARG A 412 -19.45 -13.60 19.59
N ILE A 413 -20.19 -12.75 18.88
CA ILE A 413 -19.60 -11.85 17.86
C ILE A 413 -18.57 -10.91 18.52
N ILE A 414 -18.94 -10.24 19.61
CA ILE A 414 -18.06 -9.34 20.36
C ILE A 414 -16.82 -10.07 20.88
N GLY A 415 -17.01 -11.27 21.43
CA GLY A 415 -15.91 -12.11 21.91
C GLY A 415 -14.91 -12.48 20.83
N LEU A 416 -15.38 -12.81 19.63
CA LEU A 416 -14.54 -13.11 18.47
C LEU A 416 -13.79 -11.85 18.00
N ILE A 417 -14.44 -10.68 17.93
CA ILE A 417 -13.79 -9.42 17.56
C ILE A 417 -12.61 -9.14 18.48
N ARG A 418 -12.80 -9.29 19.79
CA ARG A 418 -11.74 -9.07 20.81
C ARG A 418 -10.64 -10.13 20.74
N ALA A 419 -10.99 -11.38 20.49
CA ALA A 419 -10.01 -12.46 20.37
C ALA A 419 -9.05 -12.29 19.18
N TYR A 420 -9.45 -11.52 18.16
CA TYR A 420 -8.65 -11.24 16.96
C TYR A 420 -8.12 -9.79 16.89
N ASP A 421 -8.18 -9.02 17.99
CA ASP A 421 -7.75 -7.61 18.09
C ASP A 421 -8.34 -6.73 16.97
N ALA A 422 -9.63 -6.98 16.64
CA ALA A 422 -10.30 -6.37 15.49
C ALA A 422 -11.12 -5.12 15.82
N GLU A 423 -11.16 -4.68 17.09
CA GLU A 423 -12.02 -3.60 17.60
C GLU A 423 -11.83 -2.29 16.84
N ARG A 424 -10.61 -1.97 16.45
CA ARG A 424 -10.29 -0.73 15.72
C ARG A 424 -10.49 -0.83 14.21
N TYR A 425 -10.86 -2.01 13.70
CA TYR A 425 -10.98 -2.31 12.28
C TYR A 425 -12.39 -2.73 11.89
N MET A 426 -13.39 -2.30 12.65
CA MET A 426 -14.77 -2.67 12.38
C MET A 426 -15.76 -1.63 12.88
N TYR A 427 -16.97 -1.75 12.41
CA TYR A 427 -18.16 -1.18 13.02
C TYR A 427 -19.36 -2.09 12.75
N PHE A 428 -20.31 -2.12 13.68
CA PHE A 428 -21.56 -2.83 13.48
C PHE A 428 -22.54 -2.01 12.63
N MET A 429 -23.27 -2.65 11.74
CA MET A 429 -24.40 -2.08 11.04
C MET A 429 -25.65 -2.91 11.31
N CYS A 430 -26.75 -2.25 11.61
CA CYS A 430 -28.06 -2.89 11.74
C CYS A 430 -29.19 -1.90 11.43
N GLY A 431 -30.31 -2.41 10.89
CA GLY A 431 -31.53 -1.65 10.69
C GLY A 431 -32.50 -1.68 11.89
N ASP A 432 -32.31 -2.60 12.84
CA ASP A 432 -33.15 -2.74 14.04
C ASP A 432 -32.55 -1.98 15.23
N ASP A 433 -33.28 -0.99 15.73
CA ASP A 433 -32.84 -0.14 16.85
C ASP A 433 -32.57 -0.94 18.13
N ARG A 434 -33.35 -1.99 18.42
CA ARG A 434 -33.17 -2.83 19.61
C ARG A 434 -31.82 -3.54 19.61
N VAL A 435 -31.37 -3.99 18.43
CA VAL A 435 -30.06 -4.64 18.27
C VAL A 435 -28.94 -3.63 18.48
N LEU A 436 -29.06 -2.43 17.90
CA LEU A 436 -28.07 -1.37 18.07
C LEU A 436 -27.97 -0.86 19.52
N GLU A 437 -29.12 -0.75 20.19
CA GLU A 437 -29.21 -0.40 21.59
C GLU A 437 -28.49 -1.44 22.46
N ARG A 438 -28.79 -2.73 22.19
CA ARG A 438 -28.18 -3.82 22.94
C ARG A 438 -26.68 -3.97 22.70
N LEU A 439 -26.22 -3.76 21.46
CA LEU A 439 -24.77 -3.68 21.16
C LEU A 439 -24.09 -2.54 21.92
N GLY A 440 -24.75 -1.37 22.03
CA GLY A 440 -24.23 -0.24 22.80
C GLY A 440 -24.13 -0.52 24.30
N GLU A 441 -25.01 -1.35 24.85
CA GLU A 441 -24.95 -1.79 26.25
C GLU A 441 -23.86 -2.85 26.50
N LEU A 442 -23.72 -3.82 25.57
CA LEU A 442 -22.77 -4.93 25.70
C LEU A 442 -21.34 -4.54 25.36
N ALA A 443 -21.14 -3.61 24.41
CA ALA A 443 -19.83 -3.17 23.94
C ALA A 443 -19.87 -1.67 23.55
N PRO A 444 -19.93 -0.75 24.51
CA PRO A 444 -20.06 0.69 24.27
C PRO A 444 -18.82 1.30 23.57
N ASP A 445 -17.72 0.59 23.57
CA ASP A 445 -16.45 0.95 22.93
C ASP A 445 -16.40 0.58 21.44
N LEU A 446 -17.35 -0.23 20.94
CA LEU A 446 -17.37 -0.63 19.55
C LEU A 446 -18.29 0.27 18.72
N PRO A 447 -17.80 0.81 17.56
CA PRO A 447 -18.58 1.72 16.73
C PRO A 447 -19.81 1.06 16.10
N ARG A 448 -20.88 1.86 15.92
CA ARG A 448 -22.16 1.39 15.38
C ARG A 448 -22.67 2.30 14.29
N CYS A 449 -23.36 1.70 13.31
CA CYS A 449 -23.95 2.36 12.16
C CYS A 449 -25.45 2.04 12.09
N VAL A 450 -26.28 3.06 11.98
CA VAL A 450 -27.72 2.90 11.78
C VAL A 450 -28.02 2.62 10.32
N GLY A 451 -28.51 1.40 10.02
CA GLY A 451 -29.09 1.06 8.72
C GLY A 451 -30.50 1.60 8.51
N ALA A 452 -31.02 1.48 7.29
CA ALA A 452 -32.35 1.99 6.93
C ALA A 452 -33.47 1.44 7.81
N GLY A 453 -33.52 0.13 8.00
CA GLY A 453 -34.58 -0.52 8.77
C GLY A 453 -35.97 -0.16 8.25
N SER A 454 -36.94 0.00 9.17
CA SER A 454 -38.31 0.41 8.88
C SER A 454 -38.48 1.93 8.69
N ALA A 455 -37.49 2.74 9.04
CA ALA A 455 -37.52 4.21 9.02
C ALA A 455 -36.32 4.80 8.27
N PRO A 456 -36.26 4.66 6.93
CA PRO A 456 -35.07 5.05 6.14
C PRO A 456 -34.82 6.56 6.08
N PHE A 457 -35.80 7.41 6.41
CA PHE A 457 -35.63 8.86 6.45
C PHE A 457 -35.27 9.41 7.83
N GLU A 458 -35.13 8.56 8.85
CA GLU A 458 -34.90 8.93 10.25
C GLU A 458 -33.53 8.45 10.77
N GLN A 459 -32.61 8.00 9.88
CA GLN A 459 -31.33 7.44 10.34
C GLN A 459 -30.51 8.42 11.16
N ALA A 460 -30.50 9.72 10.80
CA ALA A 460 -29.73 10.73 11.52
C ALA A 460 -30.29 10.94 12.95
N GLU A 461 -31.62 11.00 13.11
CA GLU A 461 -32.31 11.10 14.41
C GLU A 461 -32.07 9.83 15.26
N ARG A 462 -32.23 8.67 14.61
CA ARG A 462 -32.01 7.37 15.26
C ARG A 462 -30.57 7.23 15.73
N ALA A 463 -29.61 7.64 14.92
CA ALA A 463 -28.19 7.62 15.32
C ALA A 463 -27.90 8.50 16.54
N GLY A 464 -28.54 9.69 16.61
CA GLY A 464 -28.44 10.56 17.79
C GLY A 464 -28.98 9.91 19.06
N ARG A 465 -30.17 9.30 18.98
CA ARG A 465 -30.80 8.61 20.11
C ARG A 465 -30.03 7.37 20.58
N LEU A 466 -29.48 6.60 19.63
CA LEU A 466 -28.78 5.34 19.89
C LEU A 466 -27.29 5.52 20.18
N GLY A 467 -26.75 6.74 20.07
CA GLY A 467 -25.31 6.99 20.23
C GLY A 467 -24.46 6.30 19.16
N CYS A 468 -24.94 6.23 17.91
CA CYS A 468 -24.21 5.62 16.82
C CYS A 468 -23.33 6.66 16.09
N GLU A 469 -22.15 6.25 15.67
CA GLU A 469 -21.13 7.10 15.02
C GLU A 469 -21.38 7.27 13.53
N LYS A 470 -22.20 6.39 12.92
CA LYS A 470 -22.44 6.33 11.48
C LYS A 470 -23.93 6.14 11.16
N ILE A 471 -24.28 6.56 9.93
CA ILE A 471 -25.55 6.20 9.29
C ILE A 471 -25.27 5.58 7.92
N GLN A 472 -26.10 4.62 7.51
CA GLN A 472 -26.07 4.05 6.17
C GLN A 472 -27.36 4.38 5.43
N LEU A 473 -27.26 5.27 4.46
CA LEU A 473 -28.36 5.67 3.57
C LEU A 473 -28.68 4.53 2.59
N PHE A 474 -29.94 4.41 2.21
CA PHE A 474 -30.41 3.33 1.34
C PHE A 474 -30.93 3.89 0.02
N GLU A 475 -30.20 3.65 -1.08
CA GLU A 475 -30.55 4.05 -2.45
C GLU A 475 -31.00 5.53 -2.53
N ASP A 476 -32.27 5.77 -2.91
CA ASP A 476 -32.84 7.11 -3.03
C ASP A 476 -33.73 7.48 -1.81
N ARG A 477 -33.68 6.68 -0.74
CA ARG A 477 -34.50 6.88 0.47
C ARG A 477 -33.77 7.76 1.49
N PHE A 478 -33.35 8.94 1.07
CA PHE A 478 -32.74 9.94 1.91
C PHE A 478 -32.93 11.35 1.34
N THR A 479 -32.63 12.37 2.14
CA THR A 479 -32.55 13.77 1.70
C THR A 479 -31.16 14.32 1.97
N PRO A 480 -30.68 15.33 1.21
CA PRO A 480 -29.38 15.97 1.48
C PRO A 480 -29.26 16.48 2.93
N ASP A 481 -30.32 16.99 3.50
CA ASP A 481 -30.37 17.49 4.89
C ASP A 481 -29.97 16.42 5.92
N MET A 482 -30.22 15.13 5.64
CA MET A 482 -29.81 14.03 6.51
C MET A 482 -28.27 13.89 6.57
N ILE A 483 -27.60 14.11 5.44
CA ILE A 483 -26.13 14.08 5.35
C ILE A 483 -25.56 15.25 6.14
N GLU A 484 -26.08 16.46 5.89
CA GLU A 484 -25.64 17.67 6.59
C GLU A 484 -25.88 17.57 8.10
N LYS A 485 -27.01 17.02 8.51
CA LYS A 485 -27.33 16.81 9.94
C LYS A 485 -26.36 15.83 10.56
N ALA A 486 -26.09 14.69 9.93
CA ALA A 486 -25.14 13.70 10.43
C ALA A 486 -23.74 14.31 10.61
N HIS A 487 -23.26 15.09 9.65
CA HIS A 487 -21.97 15.77 9.73
C HIS A 487 -21.93 16.84 10.83
N ARG A 488 -22.97 17.66 10.98
CA ARG A 488 -23.05 18.63 12.07
C ARG A 488 -22.99 17.99 13.47
N GLU A 489 -23.46 16.76 13.56
CA GLU A 489 -23.43 15.96 14.79
C GLU A 489 -22.16 15.08 14.90
N GLY A 490 -21.18 15.26 14.01
CA GLY A 490 -19.89 14.54 14.01
C GLY A 490 -19.97 13.09 13.53
N ARG A 491 -21.06 12.70 12.83
CA ARG A 491 -21.26 11.35 12.32
C ARG A 491 -20.82 11.21 10.88
N ARG A 492 -20.45 9.99 10.50
CA ARG A 492 -20.10 9.63 9.12
C ARG A 492 -21.29 9.04 8.38
N VAL A 493 -21.30 9.26 7.06
CA VAL A 493 -22.39 8.85 6.18
C VAL A 493 -21.91 7.85 5.15
N THR A 494 -22.50 6.66 5.18
CA THR A 494 -22.31 5.61 4.17
C THR A 494 -23.53 5.58 3.24
N ALA A 495 -23.35 5.37 1.94
CA ALA A 495 -24.45 5.19 0.99
C ALA A 495 -24.44 3.76 0.41
N PHE A 496 -25.54 3.08 0.52
CA PHE A 496 -25.87 1.82 -0.14
C PHE A 496 -26.80 2.13 -1.31
N TYR A 497 -26.44 1.86 -2.55
CA TYR A 497 -25.14 1.56 -3.13
C TYR A 497 -24.93 2.35 -4.42
N ALA A 498 -23.71 2.36 -4.95
CA ALA A 498 -23.45 2.90 -6.26
C ALA A 498 -22.53 1.96 -7.07
N ASP A 499 -23.03 1.47 -8.21
CA ASP A 499 -22.31 0.61 -9.14
C ASP A 499 -22.00 1.34 -10.47
N THR A 500 -22.39 2.62 -10.57
CA THR A 500 -22.08 3.46 -11.74
C THR A 500 -21.29 4.71 -11.34
N PRO A 501 -20.38 5.18 -12.21
CA PRO A 501 -19.61 6.41 -11.98
C PRO A 501 -20.48 7.63 -11.68
N GLU A 502 -21.61 7.76 -12.38
CA GLU A 502 -22.52 8.90 -12.25
C GLU A 502 -23.15 8.93 -10.84
N ARG A 503 -23.60 7.76 -10.35
CA ARG A 503 -24.19 7.65 -9.01
C ARG A 503 -23.15 7.85 -7.92
N ALA A 504 -21.95 7.32 -8.09
CA ALA A 504 -20.84 7.54 -7.16
C ALA A 504 -20.47 9.02 -7.08
N ARG A 505 -20.31 9.72 -8.21
CA ARG A 505 -20.03 11.15 -8.24
C ARG A 505 -21.16 11.98 -7.62
N MET A 506 -22.42 11.59 -7.83
CA MET A 506 -23.56 12.22 -7.17
C MET A 506 -23.45 12.11 -5.65
N TYR A 507 -23.19 10.92 -5.11
CA TYR A 507 -23.01 10.74 -3.67
C TYR A 507 -21.83 11.53 -3.10
N LEU A 508 -20.69 11.53 -3.79
CA LEU A 508 -19.52 12.35 -3.41
C LEU A 508 -19.85 13.84 -3.40
N SER A 509 -20.62 14.32 -4.37
CA SER A 509 -21.02 15.74 -4.43
C SER A 509 -21.97 16.15 -3.32
N LEU A 510 -22.72 15.21 -2.76
CA LEU A 510 -23.59 15.41 -1.60
C LEU A 510 -22.83 15.27 -0.25
N GLY A 511 -21.55 14.88 -0.29
CA GLY A 511 -20.73 14.74 0.91
C GLY A 511 -20.78 13.37 1.57
N VAL A 512 -21.20 12.33 0.86
CA VAL A 512 -21.14 10.94 1.39
C VAL A 512 -19.68 10.54 1.65
N ASP A 513 -19.42 10.01 2.84
CA ASP A 513 -18.10 9.61 3.31
C ASP A 513 -17.67 8.23 2.77
N THR A 514 -18.59 7.25 2.72
CA THR A 514 -18.30 5.89 2.25
C THR A 514 -19.35 5.45 1.22
N ILE A 515 -18.90 4.89 0.11
CA ILE A 515 -19.77 4.34 -0.93
C ILE A 515 -19.67 2.82 -0.91
N LEU A 516 -20.79 2.12 -0.62
CA LEU A 516 -20.91 0.69 -0.86
C LEU A 516 -21.07 0.41 -2.35
N THR A 517 -20.39 -0.61 -2.86
CA THR A 517 -20.50 -1.01 -4.27
C THR A 517 -20.30 -2.51 -4.45
N ASN A 518 -20.98 -3.06 -5.46
CA ASN A 518 -20.76 -4.42 -5.94
C ASN A 518 -19.54 -4.51 -6.87
N ASP A 519 -19.19 -3.41 -7.55
CA ASP A 519 -18.05 -3.32 -8.47
C ASP A 519 -16.95 -2.41 -7.88
N TYR A 520 -16.20 -3.00 -6.93
CA TYR A 520 -15.16 -2.27 -6.21
C TYR A 520 -14.16 -1.58 -7.17
N TRP A 521 -13.65 -2.31 -8.17
CA TRP A 521 -12.64 -1.78 -9.07
C TRP A 521 -13.09 -0.55 -9.85
N ARG A 522 -14.32 -0.56 -10.31
CA ARG A 522 -14.90 0.54 -11.08
C ARG A 522 -15.10 1.79 -10.22
N ILE A 523 -15.63 1.61 -9.03
CA ILE A 523 -16.02 2.74 -8.17
C ILE A 523 -14.83 3.29 -7.39
N SER A 524 -13.86 2.47 -7.02
CA SER A 524 -12.64 2.97 -6.37
C SER A 524 -11.89 3.99 -7.26
N ARG A 525 -11.83 3.76 -8.57
CA ARG A 525 -11.24 4.73 -9.52
C ARG A 525 -11.98 6.05 -9.55
N VAL A 526 -13.31 6.02 -9.48
CA VAL A 526 -14.13 7.26 -9.42
C VAL A 526 -13.81 8.06 -8.16
N VAL A 527 -13.67 7.38 -7.03
CA VAL A 527 -13.33 8.01 -5.75
C VAL A 527 -11.91 8.58 -5.77
N GLU A 528 -10.94 7.84 -6.32
CA GLU A 528 -9.56 8.32 -6.47
C GLU A 528 -9.47 9.53 -7.40
N ASP A 529 -10.18 9.52 -8.54
CA ASP A 529 -10.25 10.68 -9.43
C ASP A 529 -10.87 11.89 -8.73
N TRP A 530 -11.94 11.66 -7.94
CA TRP A 530 -12.57 12.71 -7.14
C TRP A 530 -11.61 13.31 -6.10
N LYS A 531 -10.89 12.46 -5.35
CA LYS A 531 -9.87 12.93 -4.40
C LYS A 531 -8.83 13.81 -5.09
N ARG A 532 -8.33 13.36 -6.24
CA ARG A 532 -7.35 14.10 -7.04
C ARG A 532 -7.89 15.46 -7.53
N GLU A 533 -9.13 15.50 -8.03
CA GLU A 533 -9.82 16.72 -8.47
C GLU A 533 -10.01 17.72 -7.31
N LYS A 534 -10.15 17.23 -6.08
CA LYS A 534 -10.36 18.07 -4.88
C LYS A 534 -9.07 18.37 -4.12
N GLY A 535 -7.96 17.73 -4.45
CA GLY A 535 -6.67 17.90 -3.76
C GLY A 535 -6.65 17.27 -2.36
N ILE A 536 -7.37 16.16 -2.16
CA ILE A 536 -7.48 15.44 -0.88
C ILE A 536 -6.97 14.00 -1.01
#